data_5faab8ddc756ee62e310baa208b427e2
#
_entry.id   5faab8ddc756ee62e310baa208b427e2
#
_cell.length_a   1.000
_cell.length_b   1.000
_cell.length_c   1.000
_cell.angle_alpha   90.00
_cell.angle_beta   90.00
_cell.angle_gamma   90.00
#
_symmetry.space_group_name_H-M   'P 1'
#
loop_
_entity.id
_entity.type
_entity.pdbx_description
1 polymer ?
#
loop_
_entity_poly.entity_id
_entity_poly.type
_entity_poly.pdbx_seq_one_letter_code
_entity_poly.pdbx_strand_id
1 'polypeptide(L)'
;SALSAIAGELRIVNNSRLGDVDGLSALTSVAGGVFVQSNPSLPDVNGLSRLSSVGADLTISGNNSLRFCGGVYPVLGGASGESQVAGTVAIGSNDPGCNSVEDVVASAGALPERAAYCSTSATVVLTSQASVDSFQSTYGPCDTVQHSIEIRHPSGVQYNLDGLTNLDGLSGIKEIQGSLSIFYV
;
A
#
# COMPACT_ATOMS: atom_id res chain seq x y z
N SER A 1 21.19 7.06 2.56
CA SER A 1 20.72 6.83 1.19
C SER A 1 19.81 5.61 1.18
N ALA A 2 18.67 5.70 0.51
CA ALA A 2 17.77 4.57 0.35
C ALA A 2 18.26 3.64 -0.78
N LEU A 3 17.92 2.36 -0.72
CA LEU A 3 18.23 1.38 -1.74
C LEU A 3 17.47 1.70 -3.04
N SER A 4 18.18 2.06 -4.11
CA SER A 4 17.58 2.48 -5.37
C SER A 4 17.78 1.48 -6.53
N ALA A 5 18.79 0.60 -6.45
CA ALA A 5 19.04 -0.38 -7.48
C ALA A 5 19.64 -1.67 -6.90
N ILE A 6 19.33 -2.79 -7.54
CA ILE A 6 19.88 -4.12 -7.26
C ILE A 6 20.53 -4.66 -8.53
N ALA A 7 21.82 -4.98 -8.47
CA ALA A 7 22.57 -5.51 -9.62
C ALA A 7 22.30 -7.02 -9.89
N GLY A 8 21.78 -7.73 -8.94
CA GLY A 8 21.37 -9.14 -9.05
C GLY A 8 19.85 -9.29 -9.01
N GLU A 9 19.38 -10.34 -8.37
CA GLU A 9 17.96 -10.65 -8.18
C GLU A 9 17.41 -10.04 -6.86
N LEU A 10 16.13 -9.69 -6.85
CA LEU A 10 15.36 -9.45 -5.63
C LEU A 10 14.54 -10.70 -5.31
N ARG A 11 14.80 -11.32 -4.17
CA ARG A 11 14.06 -12.51 -3.71
C ARG A 11 13.47 -12.27 -2.33
N ILE A 12 12.15 -12.24 -2.25
CA ILE A 12 11.36 -12.16 -1.01
C ILE A 12 10.52 -13.44 -0.95
N VAL A 13 11.04 -14.47 -0.30
CA VAL A 13 10.48 -15.82 -0.41
C VAL A 13 10.35 -16.47 0.96
N ASN A 14 9.17 -17.07 1.23
CA ASN A 14 8.89 -17.85 2.46
C ASN A 14 8.97 -17.02 3.76
N ASN A 15 8.54 -15.77 3.75
CA ASN A 15 8.50 -14.93 4.93
C ASN A 15 7.07 -14.88 5.51
N SER A 16 6.76 -15.80 6.39
CA SER A 16 5.39 -15.98 6.91
C SER A 16 4.85 -14.81 7.75
N ARG A 17 5.72 -13.91 8.22
CA ARG A 17 5.35 -12.76 9.07
C ARG A 17 5.66 -11.42 8.41
N LEU A 18 6.08 -11.40 7.15
CA LEU A 18 6.35 -10.15 6.43
C LEU A 18 5.04 -9.42 6.18
N GLY A 19 4.88 -8.26 6.81
CA GLY A 19 3.67 -7.44 6.74
C GLY A 19 3.73 -6.34 5.67
N ASP A 20 4.93 -5.92 5.24
CA ASP A 20 5.11 -4.90 4.21
C ASP A 20 6.48 -5.02 3.52
N VAL A 21 6.63 -4.30 2.43
CA VAL A 21 7.89 -4.13 1.69
C VAL A 21 8.23 -2.66 1.46
N ASP A 22 7.72 -1.76 2.29
CA ASP A 22 7.83 -0.31 2.14
C ASP A 22 9.27 0.21 2.20
N GLY A 23 10.16 -0.54 2.86
CA GLY A 23 11.60 -0.29 2.84
C GLY A 23 12.22 -0.28 1.44
N LEU A 24 11.52 -0.81 0.42
CA LEU A 24 11.95 -0.83 -0.98
C LEU A 24 11.38 0.33 -1.82
N SER A 25 10.69 1.29 -1.20
CA SER A 25 9.98 2.38 -1.89
C SER A 25 10.86 3.33 -2.72
N ALA A 26 12.18 3.27 -2.55
CA ALA A 26 13.13 3.99 -3.40
C ALA A 26 13.69 3.13 -4.56
N LEU A 27 13.35 1.83 -4.62
CA LEU A 27 13.90 0.90 -5.61
C LEU A 27 13.33 1.19 -7.00
N THR A 28 14.21 1.49 -7.95
CA THR A 28 13.83 1.84 -9.33
C THR A 28 14.23 0.75 -10.33
N SER A 29 15.25 -0.08 -10.02
CA SER A 29 15.71 -1.09 -10.95
C SER A 29 16.25 -2.34 -10.27
N VAL A 30 16.00 -3.48 -10.90
CA VAL A 30 16.59 -4.78 -10.57
C VAL A 30 17.17 -5.37 -11.86
N ALA A 31 18.47 -5.57 -11.93
CA ALA A 31 19.11 -6.08 -13.15
C ALA A 31 18.84 -7.57 -13.41
N GLY A 32 18.54 -8.34 -12.38
CA GLY A 32 18.05 -9.72 -12.47
C GLY A 32 16.53 -9.81 -12.35
N GLY A 33 16.04 -10.95 -11.85
CA GLY A 33 14.62 -11.20 -11.62
C GLY A 33 14.10 -10.66 -10.28
N VAL A 34 12.78 -10.50 -10.20
CA VAL A 34 12.06 -10.16 -8.98
C VAL A 34 11.15 -11.31 -8.60
N PHE A 35 11.31 -11.84 -7.40
CA PHE A 35 10.55 -12.99 -6.91
C PHE A 35 9.94 -12.66 -5.54
N VAL A 36 8.62 -12.50 -5.49
CA VAL A 36 7.84 -12.30 -4.26
C VAL A 36 6.93 -13.51 -4.09
N GLN A 37 7.38 -14.49 -3.30
CA GLN A 37 6.73 -15.79 -3.27
C GLN A 37 6.50 -16.31 -1.85
N SER A 38 5.34 -16.89 -1.61
CA SER A 38 5.04 -17.58 -0.34
C SER A 38 5.21 -16.67 0.90
N ASN A 39 4.70 -15.45 0.82
CA ASN A 39 4.64 -14.50 1.94
C ASN A 39 3.16 -14.32 2.35
N PRO A 40 2.59 -15.24 3.14
CA PRO A 40 1.15 -15.31 3.37
C PRO A 40 0.56 -14.13 4.15
N SER A 41 1.39 -13.34 4.84
CA SER A 41 0.93 -12.16 5.58
C SER A 41 1.14 -10.84 4.84
N LEU A 42 1.69 -10.86 3.62
CA LEU A 42 1.97 -9.66 2.82
C LEU A 42 0.68 -9.18 2.13
N PRO A 43 0.12 -8.01 2.49
CA PRO A 43 -1.15 -7.53 1.94
C PRO A 43 -1.01 -6.80 0.61
N ASP A 44 0.14 -6.19 0.36
CA ASP A 44 0.44 -5.41 -0.84
C ASP A 44 1.93 -5.41 -1.19
N VAL A 45 2.25 -4.89 -2.36
CA VAL A 45 3.63 -4.69 -2.87
C VAL A 45 3.89 -3.21 -3.22
N ASN A 46 3.27 -2.28 -2.50
CA ASN A 46 3.37 -0.84 -2.75
C ASN A 46 4.82 -0.32 -2.63
N GLY A 47 5.66 -0.96 -1.81
CA GLY A 47 7.09 -0.67 -1.76
C GLY A 47 7.82 -0.84 -3.10
N LEU A 48 7.21 -1.48 -4.11
CA LEU A 48 7.77 -1.62 -5.46
C LEU A 48 7.22 -0.59 -6.46
N SER A 49 6.47 0.41 -6.01
CA SER A 49 5.75 1.36 -6.88
C SER A 49 6.66 2.28 -7.71
N ARG A 50 7.94 2.36 -7.40
CA ARG A 50 8.94 3.08 -8.22
C ARG A 50 9.77 2.16 -9.11
N LEU A 51 9.54 0.86 -9.03
CA LEU A 51 10.24 -0.09 -9.89
C LEU A 51 9.88 0.16 -11.35
N SER A 52 10.87 0.50 -12.15
CA SER A 52 10.69 0.88 -13.56
C SER A 52 11.44 -0.05 -14.51
N SER A 53 12.27 -0.98 -14.01
CA SER A 53 12.90 -2.00 -14.83
C SER A 53 13.23 -3.26 -14.06
N VAL A 54 13.01 -4.41 -14.70
CA VAL A 54 13.41 -5.75 -14.25
C VAL A 54 14.11 -6.44 -15.41
N GLY A 55 15.38 -6.81 -15.21
CA GLY A 55 16.24 -7.34 -16.27
C GLY A 55 16.01 -8.83 -16.60
N ALA A 56 15.18 -9.53 -15.83
CA ALA A 56 14.79 -10.92 -16.07
C ALA A 56 13.31 -11.11 -15.69
N ASP A 57 12.94 -12.21 -15.04
CA ASP A 57 11.55 -12.56 -14.73
C ASP A 57 10.98 -11.76 -13.56
N LEU A 58 9.67 -11.50 -13.60
CA LEU A 58 8.88 -11.01 -12.47
C LEU A 58 7.89 -12.10 -12.03
N THR A 59 8.05 -12.63 -10.83
CA THR A 59 7.16 -13.65 -10.27
C THR A 59 6.57 -13.20 -8.94
N ILE A 60 5.25 -13.16 -8.86
CA ILE A 60 4.49 -12.84 -7.63
C ILE A 60 3.47 -13.95 -7.41
N SER A 61 3.74 -14.86 -6.45
CA SER A 61 2.88 -16.04 -6.28
C SER A 61 2.84 -16.60 -4.87
N GLY A 62 1.71 -17.23 -4.51
CA GLY A 62 1.57 -17.89 -3.20
C GLY A 62 1.50 -16.92 -2.01
N ASN A 63 1.12 -15.67 -2.22
CA ASN A 63 0.97 -14.67 -1.18
C ASN A 63 -0.52 -14.54 -0.85
N ASN A 64 -1.02 -15.37 0.07
CA ASN A 64 -2.46 -15.59 0.29
C ASN A 64 -3.22 -14.36 0.85
N SER A 65 -2.53 -13.36 1.37
CA SER A 65 -3.13 -12.09 1.79
C SER A 65 -2.91 -10.96 0.79
N LEU A 66 -2.17 -11.20 -0.30
CA LEU A 66 -1.82 -10.18 -1.28
C LEU A 66 -3.00 -9.87 -2.19
N ARG A 67 -3.70 -8.80 -1.87
CA ARG A 67 -4.88 -8.31 -2.58
C ARG A 67 -4.63 -7.03 -3.37
N PHE A 68 -3.50 -6.35 -3.12
CA PHE A 68 -3.13 -5.10 -3.79
C PHE A 68 -1.74 -5.24 -4.44
N CYS A 69 -1.70 -5.47 -5.73
CA CYS A 69 -0.44 -5.59 -6.48
C CYS A 69 -0.18 -4.45 -7.48
N GLY A 70 -0.90 -3.37 -7.37
CA GLY A 70 -0.68 -2.17 -8.18
C GLY A 70 0.72 -1.55 -8.02
N GLY A 71 1.47 -1.89 -6.96
CA GLY A 71 2.86 -1.47 -6.82
C GLY A 71 3.78 -1.94 -7.95
N VAL A 72 3.41 -2.99 -8.69
CA VAL A 72 4.20 -3.44 -9.87
C VAL A 72 3.61 -2.96 -11.21
N TYR A 73 2.54 -2.17 -11.20
CA TYR A 73 1.96 -1.62 -12.42
C TYR A 73 2.94 -0.78 -13.25
N PRO A 74 3.76 0.10 -12.67
CA PRO A 74 4.70 0.89 -13.46
C PRO A 74 5.66 0.02 -14.28
N VAL A 75 6.21 -1.05 -13.72
CA VAL A 75 7.13 -1.95 -14.41
C VAL A 75 6.45 -2.85 -15.43
N LEU A 76 5.14 -3.08 -15.29
CA LEU A 76 4.32 -3.80 -16.27
C LEU A 76 3.88 -2.93 -17.48
N GLY A 77 4.38 -1.72 -17.55
CA GLY A 77 4.11 -0.79 -18.65
C GLY A 77 3.30 0.43 -18.24
N GLY A 78 2.70 0.44 -17.07
CA GLY A 78 1.97 1.61 -16.60
C GLY A 78 1.00 2.16 -17.65
N ALA A 79 0.97 3.47 -17.80
CA ALA A 79 0.17 4.16 -18.81
C ALA A 79 0.71 4.00 -20.25
N SER A 80 1.98 3.59 -20.44
CA SER A 80 2.57 3.39 -21.77
C SER A 80 2.18 2.06 -22.41
N GLY A 81 1.77 1.08 -21.60
CA GLY A 81 1.42 -0.27 -22.04
C GLY A 81 2.61 -1.14 -22.43
N GLU A 82 3.84 -0.64 -22.34
CA GLU A 82 5.06 -1.39 -22.66
C GLU A 82 5.72 -1.92 -21.40
N SER A 83 5.69 -3.24 -21.17
CA SER A 83 6.35 -3.87 -20.03
C SER A 83 7.85 -3.59 -20.03
N GLN A 84 8.37 -3.23 -18.87
CA GLN A 84 9.79 -3.02 -18.60
C GLN A 84 10.41 -4.25 -17.89
N VAL A 85 9.76 -5.40 -18.01
CA VAL A 85 10.26 -6.71 -17.60
C VAL A 85 10.85 -7.40 -18.82
N ALA A 86 12.15 -7.67 -18.78
CA ALA A 86 12.85 -8.29 -19.94
C ALA A 86 12.53 -9.78 -20.12
N GLY A 87 12.13 -10.46 -19.04
CA GLY A 87 11.77 -11.86 -19.03
C GLY A 87 10.25 -12.10 -18.96
N THR A 88 9.86 -13.19 -18.34
CA THR A 88 8.46 -13.57 -18.16
C THR A 88 7.82 -12.89 -16.98
N VAL A 89 6.52 -12.61 -17.08
CA VAL A 89 5.70 -12.13 -15.96
C VAL A 89 4.77 -13.25 -15.52
N ALA A 90 4.87 -13.67 -14.25
CA ALA A 90 4.03 -14.69 -13.65
C ALA A 90 3.41 -14.16 -12.35
N ILE A 91 2.11 -13.86 -12.39
CA ILE A 91 1.34 -13.40 -11.24
C ILE A 91 0.19 -14.38 -11.03
N GLY A 92 0.07 -14.95 -9.81
CA GLY A 92 -0.99 -15.90 -9.53
C GLY A 92 -0.88 -16.57 -8.17
N SER A 93 -1.92 -17.32 -7.81
CA SER A 93 -1.99 -17.98 -6.49
C SER A 93 -1.85 -17.01 -5.32
N ASN A 94 -2.37 -15.80 -5.46
CA ASN A 94 -2.47 -14.78 -4.44
C ASN A 94 -3.94 -14.61 -4.00
N ASP A 95 -4.27 -13.59 -3.20
CA ASP A 95 -5.66 -13.24 -2.90
C ASP A 95 -6.37 -12.75 -4.18
N PRO A 96 -7.69 -12.93 -4.32
CA PRO A 96 -8.46 -12.36 -5.43
C PRO A 96 -8.20 -10.86 -5.64
N GLY A 97 -7.90 -10.48 -6.88
CA GLY A 97 -7.50 -9.12 -7.27
C GLY A 97 -6.00 -8.96 -7.54
N CYS A 98 -5.21 -10.04 -7.37
CA CYS A 98 -3.77 -10.09 -7.67
C CYS A 98 -3.34 -11.45 -8.24
N ASN A 99 -4.11 -12.02 -9.15
CA ASN A 99 -3.83 -13.35 -9.73
C ASN A 99 -3.46 -13.34 -11.22
N SER A 100 -3.40 -12.15 -11.83
CA SER A 100 -3.01 -11.99 -13.22
C SER A 100 -2.45 -10.59 -13.47
N VAL A 101 -1.86 -10.39 -14.64
CA VAL A 101 -1.46 -9.06 -15.11
C VAL A 101 -2.69 -8.16 -15.29
N GLU A 102 -3.80 -8.72 -15.75
CA GLU A 102 -5.07 -8.03 -15.92
C GLU A 102 -5.62 -7.51 -14.58
N ASP A 103 -5.48 -8.30 -13.50
CA ASP A 103 -5.86 -7.84 -12.14
C ASP A 103 -4.99 -6.67 -11.70
N VAL A 104 -3.68 -6.72 -11.97
CA VAL A 104 -2.77 -5.60 -11.68
C VAL A 104 -3.18 -4.35 -12.46
N VAL A 105 -3.44 -4.49 -13.75
CA VAL A 105 -3.88 -3.38 -14.62
C VAL A 105 -5.24 -2.84 -14.17
N ALA A 106 -6.19 -3.72 -13.86
CA ALA A 106 -7.51 -3.33 -13.37
C ALA A 106 -7.42 -2.63 -12.00
N SER A 107 -6.56 -3.11 -11.11
CA SER A 107 -6.30 -2.47 -9.82
C SER A 107 -5.54 -1.16 -9.96
N ALA A 108 -4.66 -1.05 -10.96
CA ALA A 108 -3.82 0.12 -11.21
C ALA A 108 -4.52 1.20 -12.04
N GLY A 109 -5.45 0.84 -12.91
CA GLY A 109 -6.39 1.81 -13.51
C GLY A 109 -7.29 2.46 -12.45
N ALA A 110 -7.32 1.91 -11.23
CA ALA A 110 -7.90 2.48 -10.03
C ALA A 110 -6.86 3.16 -9.12
N LEU A 111 -5.55 3.04 -9.37
CA LEU A 111 -4.48 3.44 -8.45
C LEU A 111 -3.95 4.87 -8.59
N PRO A 112 -3.97 5.59 -9.74
CA PRO A 112 -3.54 6.99 -9.73
C PRO A 112 -4.49 7.90 -8.95
N GLU A 113 -5.80 7.58 -8.91
CA GLU A 113 -6.76 8.33 -8.10
C GLU A 113 -7.06 7.71 -6.74
N ARG A 114 -6.90 6.41 -6.56
CA ARG A 114 -7.22 5.72 -5.30
C ARG A 114 -6.07 5.61 -4.31
N ALA A 115 -4.83 5.67 -4.74
CA ALA A 115 -3.70 5.77 -3.82
C ALA A 115 -3.60 7.16 -3.17
N ALA A 116 -4.20 8.18 -3.80
CA ALA A 116 -4.28 9.52 -3.24
C ALA A 116 -5.45 9.69 -2.27
N TYR A 117 -6.60 9.05 -2.54
CA TYR A 117 -7.81 9.25 -1.74
C TYR A 117 -8.07 8.09 -0.77
N CYS A 118 -8.26 8.44 0.49
CA CYS A 118 -8.70 7.48 1.50
C CYS A 118 -10.13 7.00 1.20
N SER A 119 -10.40 5.71 1.42
CA SER A 119 -11.72 5.10 1.19
C SER A 119 -12.75 5.59 2.22
N THR A 120 -13.00 6.89 2.23
CA THR A 120 -13.96 7.54 3.12
C THR A 120 -15.17 8.01 2.31
N SER A 121 -16.37 7.60 2.71
CA SER A 121 -17.63 8.04 2.07
C SER A 121 -18.33 9.16 2.84
N ALA A 122 -17.81 9.52 4.01
CA ALA A 122 -18.31 10.54 4.90
C ALA A 122 -17.22 10.95 5.90
N THR A 123 -17.57 11.85 6.84
CA THR A 123 -16.68 12.19 7.97
C THR A 123 -16.25 10.93 8.71
N VAL A 124 -14.96 10.75 8.88
CA VAL A 124 -14.38 9.65 9.65
C VAL A 124 -14.31 10.05 11.12
N VAL A 125 -14.89 9.23 11.97
CA VAL A 125 -14.87 9.44 13.42
C VAL A 125 -13.94 8.41 14.07
N LEU A 126 -12.86 8.88 14.67
CA LEU A 126 -11.87 8.09 15.39
C LEU A 126 -12.07 8.28 16.88
N THR A 127 -12.26 7.18 17.62
CA THR A 127 -12.71 7.22 19.02
C THR A 127 -11.71 6.60 20.00
N SER A 128 -10.53 6.20 19.54
CA SER A 128 -9.49 5.61 20.36
C SER A 128 -8.12 5.71 19.68
N GLN A 129 -7.03 5.52 20.43
CA GLN A 129 -5.69 5.41 19.86
C GLN A 129 -5.62 4.29 18.80
N ALA A 130 -6.21 3.13 19.08
CA ALA A 130 -6.23 2.01 18.14
C ALA A 130 -6.92 2.36 16.81
N SER A 131 -7.96 3.19 16.82
CA SER A 131 -8.61 3.65 15.59
C SER A 131 -7.76 4.66 14.83
N VAL A 132 -6.97 5.48 15.52
CA VAL A 132 -5.97 6.38 14.90
C VAL A 132 -4.86 5.54 14.26
N ASP A 133 -4.26 4.62 15.02
CA ASP A 133 -3.14 3.77 14.56
C ASP A 133 -3.53 2.88 13.36
N SER A 134 -4.78 2.44 13.32
CA SER A 134 -5.32 1.61 12.23
C SER A 134 -5.86 2.41 11.03
N PHE A 135 -5.74 3.75 11.01
CA PHE A 135 -6.35 4.58 9.96
C PHE A 135 -5.92 4.12 8.56
N GLN A 136 -4.61 3.99 8.31
CA GLN A 136 -4.09 3.59 7.01
C GLN A 136 -4.46 2.15 6.62
N SER A 137 -4.61 1.23 7.56
CA SER A 137 -5.06 -0.14 7.29
C SER A 137 -6.57 -0.22 7.06
N THR A 138 -7.35 0.73 7.57
CA THR A 138 -8.81 0.75 7.46
C THR A 138 -9.28 1.50 6.21
N TYR A 139 -8.68 2.66 5.92
CA TYR A 139 -9.11 3.59 4.86
C TYR A 139 -8.09 3.77 3.74
N GLY A 140 -6.85 3.32 3.94
CA GLY A 140 -5.72 3.47 3.05
C GLY A 140 -5.29 2.17 2.35
N PRO A 141 -4.05 2.13 1.85
CA PRO A 141 -3.04 3.21 1.90
C PRO A 141 -3.45 4.43 1.09
N CYS A 142 -3.34 5.63 1.69
CA CYS A 142 -3.81 6.86 1.08
C CYS A 142 -3.10 8.09 1.68
N ASP A 143 -3.10 9.20 0.96
CA ASP A 143 -2.51 10.47 1.42
C ASP A 143 -3.50 11.65 1.38
N THR A 144 -4.68 11.48 0.79
CA THR A 144 -5.70 12.53 0.70
C THR A 144 -7.04 12.02 1.23
N VAL A 145 -7.59 12.72 2.20
CA VAL A 145 -8.93 12.49 2.76
C VAL A 145 -9.91 13.48 2.17
N GLN A 146 -10.93 13.01 1.44
CA GLN A 146 -11.95 13.87 0.81
C GLN A 146 -12.94 14.49 1.81
N HIS A 147 -13.11 13.86 2.96
CA HIS A 147 -14.05 14.28 4.00
C HIS A 147 -13.32 14.74 5.25
N SER A 148 -14.08 15.10 6.28
CA SER A 148 -13.50 15.48 7.56
C SER A 148 -13.03 14.27 8.37
N ILE A 149 -12.04 14.49 9.24
CA ILE A 149 -11.66 13.55 10.29
C ILE A 149 -12.02 14.19 11.63
N GLU A 150 -12.76 13.46 12.44
CA GLU A 150 -13.07 13.84 13.82
C GLU A 150 -12.45 12.83 14.80
N ILE A 151 -11.64 13.30 15.71
CA ILE A 151 -11.10 12.50 16.82
C ILE A 151 -11.81 12.95 18.07
N ARG A 152 -12.66 12.08 18.64
CA ARG A 152 -13.52 12.42 19.76
C ARG A 152 -13.98 11.22 20.56
N HIS A 153 -14.39 11.43 21.80
CA HIS A 153 -14.99 10.38 22.62
C HIS A 153 -16.29 9.82 21.98
N PRO A 154 -16.50 8.50 21.99
CA PRO A 154 -17.65 7.86 21.31
C PRO A 154 -19.02 8.33 21.82
N SER A 155 -19.14 8.71 23.09
CA SER A 155 -20.39 9.15 23.69
C SER A 155 -20.72 10.64 23.48
N GLY A 156 -19.84 11.41 22.85
CA GLY A 156 -20.01 12.85 22.67
C GLY A 156 -19.99 13.67 23.99
N VAL A 157 -19.67 13.04 25.12
CA VAL A 157 -19.55 13.68 26.42
C VAL A 157 -18.14 14.21 26.59
N GLN A 158 -17.97 15.31 27.34
CA GLN A 158 -16.68 15.97 27.64
C GLN A 158 -15.82 15.12 28.61
N TYR A 159 -15.41 13.93 28.19
CA TYR A 159 -14.43 13.15 28.94
C TYR A 159 -13.21 12.92 28.02
N ASN A 160 -12.02 12.96 28.60
CA ASN A 160 -10.79 12.67 27.89
C ASN A 160 -10.91 11.37 27.11
N LEU A 161 -10.38 11.33 25.87
CA LEU A 161 -10.00 10.08 25.22
C LEU A 161 -8.84 9.51 26.03
N ASP A 162 -9.19 8.79 27.13
CA ASP A 162 -8.16 8.13 27.92
C ASP A 162 -7.33 7.24 26.99
N GLY A 163 -6.11 7.66 26.70
CA GLY A 163 -5.16 6.91 25.92
C GLY A 163 -4.86 7.40 24.49
N LEU A 164 -5.37 8.58 24.04
CA LEU A 164 -4.82 9.17 22.82
C LEU A 164 -3.46 9.80 23.16
N THR A 165 -2.40 9.18 22.67
CA THR A 165 -1.01 9.56 23.00
C THR A 165 -0.28 10.20 21.83
N ASN A 166 -0.72 9.93 20.60
CA ASN A 166 -0.12 10.46 19.38
C ASN A 166 -1.10 10.38 18.19
N LEU A 167 -0.69 10.97 17.06
CA LEU A 167 -1.42 10.95 15.79
C LEU A 167 -0.62 10.21 14.69
N ASP A 168 0.30 9.34 15.07
CA ASP A 168 1.24 8.69 14.14
C ASP A 168 0.52 7.89 13.06
N GLY A 169 -0.65 7.33 13.35
CA GLY A 169 -1.48 6.65 12.36
C GLY A 169 -1.99 7.53 11.21
N LEU A 170 -1.92 8.86 11.37
CA LEU A 170 -2.24 9.83 10.32
C LEU A 170 -1.00 10.37 9.58
N SER A 171 0.20 9.90 9.91
CA SER A 171 1.47 10.45 9.39
C SER A 171 1.62 10.36 7.86
N GLY A 172 0.90 9.45 7.21
CA GLY A 172 0.85 9.33 5.75
C GLY A 172 -0.08 10.33 5.06
N ILE A 173 -0.95 11.02 5.80
CA ILE A 173 -1.92 11.96 5.24
C ILE A 173 -1.22 13.28 4.91
N LYS A 174 -1.35 13.72 3.65
CA LYS A 174 -0.81 14.99 3.14
C LYS A 174 -1.89 16.07 3.04
N GLU A 175 -3.14 15.67 2.80
CA GLU A 175 -4.25 16.58 2.58
C GLU A 175 -5.54 16.05 3.20
N ILE A 176 -6.31 16.93 3.84
CA ILE A 176 -7.68 16.71 4.26
C ILE A 176 -8.52 17.80 3.60
N GLN A 177 -9.38 17.44 2.64
CA GLN A 177 -10.23 18.39 1.92
C GLN A 177 -11.38 18.91 2.78
N GLY A 178 -11.74 18.17 3.82
CA GLY A 178 -12.65 18.62 4.88
C GLY A 178 -11.89 19.27 6.06
N SER A 179 -12.38 19.05 7.27
CA SER A 179 -11.79 19.54 8.50
C SER A 179 -11.11 18.41 9.29
N LEU A 180 -10.03 18.72 9.98
CA LEU A 180 -9.53 17.90 11.08
C LEU A 180 -9.98 18.52 12.40
N SER A 181 -10.77 17.80 13.16
CA SER A 181 -11.27 18.25 14.45
C SER A 181 -10.87 17.25 15.54
N ILE A 182 -10.27 17.75 16.61
CA ILE A 182 -9.81 16.93 17.74
C ILE A 182 -10.48 17.52 18.99
N PHE A 183 -11.33 16.72 19.63
CA PHE A 183 -12.13 17.14 20.75
C PHE A 183 -11.86 16.30 21.99
N TYR A 184 -11.60 16.95 23.11
CA TYR A 184 -11.53 16.32 24.44
C TYR A 184 -10.54 15.14 24.51
N VAL A 185 -9.34 15.37 24.06
CA VAL A 185 -8.19 14.43 24.12
C VAL A 185 -7.31 14.69 25.33
#